data_bb2cf2353ca92300698374c0b2438234
#
_entry.id   bb2cf2353ca92300698374c0b2438234
#
_cell.length_a   1.000
_cell.length_b   1.000
_cell.length_c   1.000
_cell.angle_alpha   90.00
_cell.angle_beta   90.00
_cell.angle_gamma   90.00
#
_symmetry.space_group_name_H-M   'P 1'
#
loop_
_entity.id
_entity.type
_entity.pdbx_description
1 polymer ?
#
loop_
_entity_poly.entity_id
_entity_poly.type
_entity_poly.pdbx_seq_one_letter_code
_entity_poly.pdbx_strand_id
1 'polypeptide(L)'
;VYKAVDDISFTIKEGEMVGYIGANGAGKSTTIKMLTGILTPTRGEIVVNGIVPSKDRQANAKTIGVVFGQRTQLWWDLPLIESFSVLKEIYQVSDEDFKQRMALFNEVLGLEEFIKSPVRTLSLGQRMRADIAASLLHNPKVLYLDEPTIGLDVSAKLAMRQAIKKMNETFNTTLILTTHDMDDIEDLCSRIMILDHGKIIYDGDLSKIKEKYGILKTLTFSLNTPFEDLDSITREFSHDPDFSVESSDLNLVIKFNKHLTKVSEVTSWVMNHFQVNDMSMSDTDIEEIVASIYEAKVVNV
;
A
#
# COMPACT_ATOMS: atom_id res chain seq x y z
N VAL A 1 12.66 28.78 -0.42
CA VAL A 1 13.18 27.53 0.14
C VAL A 1 12.09 26.47 0.00
N TYR A 2 12.38 25.38 -0.71
CA TYR A 2 11.45 24.27 -0.86
C TYR A 2 11.48 23.41 0.42
N LYS A 3 10.31 23.16 1.03
CA LYS A 3 10.15 22.26 2.17
C LYS A 3 9.63 20.93 1.66
N ALA A 4 10.47 19.91 1.67
CA ALA A 4 10.06 18.57 1.24
C ALA A 4 9.17 17.87 2.29
N VAL A 5 9.36 18.21 3.57
CA VAL A 5 8.53 17.80 4.72
C VAL A 5 8.34 19.04 5.58
N ASP A 6 7.10 19.34 5.95
CA ASP A 6 6.71 20.58 6.63
C ASP A 6 5.91 20.27 7.89
N ASP A 7 6.62 20.16 9.01
CA ASP A 7 6.07 20.06 10.37
C ASP A 7 5.09 18.88 10.55
N ILE A 8 5.58 17.66 10.30
CA ILE A 8 4.83 16.44 10.54
C ILE A 8 5.20 15.82 11.90
N SER A 9 4.22 15.28 12.59
CA SER A 9 4.41 14.52 13.82
C SER A 9 3.54 13.27 13.82
N PHE A 10 4.11 12.11 14.07
CA PHE A 10 3.39 10.85 14.16
C PHE A 10 4.16 9.85 15.03
N THR A 11 3.45 8.83 15.48
CA THR A 11 4.03 7.68 16.21
C THR A 11 3.46 6.40 15.63
N ILE A 12 4.32 5.41 15.40
CA ILE A 12 3.96 4.07 14.95
C ILE A 12 4.32 3.10 16.06
N LYS A 13 3.39 2.22 16.41
CA LYS A 13 3.58 1.20 17.45
C LYS A 13 4.29 -0.02 16.90
N GLU A 14 4.93 -0.78 17.78
CA GLU A 14 5.56 -2.06 17.43
C GLU A 14 4.53 -3.03 16.81
N GLY A 15 4.90 -3.68 15.71
CA GLY A 15 4.04 -4.61 14.97
C GLY A 15 2.98 -3.96 14.08
N GLU A 16 2.78 -2.63 14.11
CA GLU A 16 1.85 -1.94 13.21
C GLU A 16 2.29 -2.06 11.75
N MET A 17 1.31 -2.25 10.87
CA MET A 17 1.49 -2.15 9.42
C MET A 17 0.80 -0.88 8.91
N VAL A 18 1.60 0.07 8.47
CA VAL A 18 1.15 1.42 8.14
C VAL A 18 1.40 1.74 6.67
N GLY A 19 0.35 2.12 5.95
CA GLY A 19 0.43 2.70 4.62
C GLY A 19 0.81 4.18 4.69
N TYR A 20 1.90 4.57 4.03
CA TYR A 20 2.40 5.94 3.96
C TYR A 20 2.30 6.43 2.54
N ILE A 21 1.15 7.00 2.18
CA ILE A 21 0.79 7.33 0.81
C ILE A 21 0.76 8.84 0.54
N GLY A 22 0.75 9.19 -0.73
CA GLY A 22 0.72 10.59 -1.16
C GLY A 22 1.15 10.72 -2.61
N ALA A 23 0.85 11.85 -3.23
CA ALA A 23 1.27 12.15 -4.59
C ALA A 23 2.80 12.16 -4.76
N ASN A 24 3.26 12.10 -6.00
CA ASN A 24 4.69 12.27 -6.30
C ASN A 24 5.16 13.65 -5.82
N GLY A 25 6.28 13.65 -5.07
CA GLY A 25 6.78 14.88 -4.46
C GLY A 25 6.14 15.27 -3.12
N ALA A 26 5.16 14.52 -2.60
CA ALA A 26 4.52 14.80 -1.32
C ALA A 26 5.45 14.69 -0.09
N GLY A 27 6.65 14.12 -0.23
CA GLY A 27 7.62 14.00 0.85
C GLY A 27 7.88 12.58 1.36
N LYS A 28 7.20 11.55 0.83
CA LYS A 28 7.29 10.15 1.27
C LYS A 28 8.74 9.65 1.37
N SER A 29 9.44 9.59 0.26
CA SER A 29 10.83 9.07 0.21
C SER A 29 11.79 9.95 1.01
N THR A 30 11.50 11.26 1.18
CA THR A 30 12.31 12.14 2.04
C THR A 30 12.14 11.74 3.50
N THR A 31 10.92 11.47 3.94
CA THR A 31 10.63 11.01 5.31
C THR A 31 11.31 9.67 5.57
N ILE A 32 11.17 8.69 4.67
CA ILE A 32 11.84 7.38 4.81
C ILE A 32 13.37 7.56 4.90
N LYS A 33 13.97 8.41 4.06
CA LYS A 33 15.40 8.69 4.14
C LYS A 33 15.84 9.35 5.46
N MET A 34 14.96 10.11 6.11
CA MET A 34 15.24 10.65 7.45
C MET A 34 15.10 9.57 8.53
N LEU A 35 14.07 8.73 8.48
CA LEU A 35 13.85 7.60 9.38
C LEU A 35 14.99 6.57 9.30
N THR A 36 15.54 6.36 8.11
CA THR A 36 16.69 5.46 7.88
C THR A 36 18.06 6.10 8.18
N GLY A 37 18.09 7.38 8.54
CA GLY A 37 19.34 8.11 8.83
C GLY A 37 20.15 8.48 7.60
N ILE A 38 19.60 8.36 6.38
CA ILE A 38 20.25 8.81 5.14
C ILE A 38 20.26 10.34 5.05
N LEU A 39 19.17 10.97 5.50
CA LEU A 39 19.03 12.41 5.59
C LEU A 39 18.89 12.84 7.05
N THR A 40 19.39 14.03 7.36
CA THR A 40 19.18 14.68 8.66
C THR A 40 18.07 15.70 8.53
N PRO A 41 17.05 15.70 9.42
CA PRO A 41 16.01 16.72 9.40
C PRO A 41 16.61 18.10 9.68
N THR A 42 16.08 19.14 9.03
CA THR A 42 16.50 20.54 9.27
C THR A 42 16.09 20.99 10.68
N ARG A 43 14.94 20.53 11.17
CA ARG A 43 14.38 20.80 12.51
C ARG A 43 13.53 19.59 12.95
N GLY A 44 13.23 19.54 14.24
CA GLY A 44 12.46 18.45 14.84
C GLY A 44 13.35 17.28 15.27
N GLU A 45 12.72 16.24 15.76
CA GLU A 45 13.36 15.04 16.28
C GLU A 45 12.76 13.78 15.67
N ILE A 46 13.61 12.80 15.41
CA ILE A 46 13.21 11.47 14.94
C ILE A 46 13.83 10.44 15.85
N VAL A 47 13.00 9.51 16.33
CA VAL A 47 13.42 8.36 17.13
C VAL A 47 12.86 7.10 16.48
N VAL A 48 13.73 6.14 16.20
CA VAL A 48 13.37 4.81 15.68
C VAL A 48 13.94 3.77 16.63
N ASN A 49 13.09 2.95 17.23
CA ASN A 49 13.48 1.93 18.24
C ASN A 49 14.35 2.50 19.39
N GLY A 50 14.07 3.74 19.82
CA GLY A 50 14.87 4.42 20.85
C GLY A 50 16.17 5.05 20.35
N ILE A 51 16.48 4.95 19.06
CA ILE A 51 17.69 5.50 18.43
C ILE A 51 17.33 6.75 17.65
N VAL A 52 18.16 7.79 17.71
CA VAL A 52 18.09 8.97 16.85
C VAL A 52 18.91 8.71 15.59
N PRO A 53 18.29 8.45 14.40
CA PRO A 53 18.99 7.95 13.21
C PRO A 53 20.12 8.88 12.72
N SER A 54 19.96 10.19 12.88
CA SER A 54 20.98 11.17 12.48
C SER A 54 22.20 11.22 13.41
N LYS A 55 22.07 10.73 14.67
CA LYS A 55 23.17 10.69 15.65
C LYS A 55 23.91 9.35 15.61
N ASP A 56 23.19 8.25 15.44
CA ASP A 56 23.79 6.91 15.35
C ASP A 56 23.15 6.10 14.20
N ARG A 57 23.63 6.41 13.01
CA ARG A 57 23.16 5.74 11.79
C ARG A 57 23.48 4.25 11.79
N GLN A 58 24.62 3.86 12.38
CA GLN A 58 25.07 2.48 12.36
C GLN A 58 24.23 1.61 13.29
N ALA A 59 23.92 2.08 14.50
CA ALA A 59 23.01 1.41 15.40
C ALA A 59 21.59 1.33 14.80
N ASN A 60 21.10 2.42 14.19
CA ASN A 60 19.80 2.43 13.52
C ASN A 60 19.73 1.38 12.40
N ALA A 61 20.75 1.31 11.53
CA ALA A 61 20.80 0.38 10.40
C ALA A 61 20.74 -1.10 10.83
N LYS A 62 21.23 -1.44 12.02
CA LYS A 62 21.14 -2.80 12.58
C LYS A 62 19.73 -3.18 13.04
N THR A 63 18.85 -2.22 13.25
CA THR A 63 17.48 -2.45 13.77
C THR A 63 16.39 -2.31 12.71
N ILE A 64 16.76 -1.87 11.49
CA ILE A 64 15.81 -1.63 10.41
C ILE A 64 16.15 -2.46 9.17
N GLY A 65 15.13 -2.88 8.44
CA GLY A 65 15.24 -3.38 7.07
C GLY A 65 14.71 -2.33 6.11
N VAL A 66 15.28 -2.24 4.92
CA VAL A 66 14.84 -1.27 3.91
C VAL A 66 14.87 -1.90 2.54
N VAL A 67 13.78 -1.75 1.79
CA VAL A 67 13.70 -2.08 0.37
C VAL A 67 13.34 -0.81 -0.38
N PHE A 68 14.23 -0.32 -1.23
CA PHE A 68 14.01 0.87 -2.06
C PHE A 68 13.62 0.45 -3.49
N GLY A 69 12.34 0.26 -3.72
CA GLY A 69 11.74 0.13 -5.05
C GLY A 69 12.59 -0.62 -6.10
N GLN A 70 13.15 0.13 -7.03
CA GLN A 70 13.93 -0.44 -8.14
C GLN A 70 15.43 -0.66 -7.84
N ARG A 71 15.88 -0.38 -6.62
CA ARG A 71 17.30 -0.53 -6.24
C ARG A 71 17.48 -1.74 -5.37
N THR A 72 18.26 -2.71 -5.86
CA THR A 72 18.66 -3.87 -5.06
C THR A 72 19.85 -3.56 -4.15
N GLN A 73 19.84 -4.16 -2.96
CA GLN A 73 20.99 -4.19 -2.06
C GLN A 73 21.91 -5.41 -2.29
N LEU A 74 21.49 -6.31 -3.18
CA LEU A 74 22.22 -7.55 -3.48
C LEU A 74 23.35 -7.29 -4.49
N TRP A 75 24.38 -8.12 -4.45
CA TRP A 75 25.52 -8.01 -5.36
C TRP A 75 25.17 -8.58 -6.73
N TRP A 76 25.19 -7.73 -7.73
CA TRP A 76 24.65 -7.97 -9.07
C TRP A 76 25.22 -9.20 -9.78
N ASP A 77 26.53 -9.41 -9.65
CA ASP A 77 27.25 -10.51 -10.34
C ASP A 77 27.41 -11.77 -9.49
N LEU A 78 27.03 -11.73 -8.21
CA LEU A 78 27.13 -12.90 -7.32
C LEU A 78 25.87 -13.75 -7.38
N PRO A 79 25.99 -15.08 -7.18
CA PRO A 79 24.87 -15.92 -6.82
C PRO A 79 24.13 -15.37 -5.60
N LEU A 80 22.82 -15.51 -5.59
CA LEU A 80 22.00 -14.94 -4.52
C LEU A 80 22.43 -15.44 -3.13
N ILE A 81 22.74 -16.72 -2.99
CA ILE A 81 23.20 -17.30 -1.71
C ILE A 81 24.50 -16.63 -1.20
N GLU A 82 25.40 -16.23 -2.08
CA GLU A 82 26.62 -15.54 -1.68
C GLU A 82 26.32 -14.13 -1.18
N SER A 83 25.35 -13.43 -1.81
CA SER A 83 24.87 -12.14 -1.29
C SER A 83 24.30 -12.28 0.13
N PHE A 84 23.52 -13.31 0.40
CA PHE A 84 23.02 -13.59 1.76
C PHE A 84 24.16 -13.95 2.74
N SER A 85 25.17 -14.69 2.29
CA SER A 85 26.33 -15.02 3.13
C SER A 85 27.11 -13.76 3.52
N VAL A 86 27.30 -12.82 2.59
CA VAL A 86 27.94 -11.54 2.89
C VAL A 86 27.09 -10.70 3.87
N LEU A 87 25.78 -10.63 3.66
CA LEU A 87 24.86 -9.92 4.57
C LEU A 87 24.86 -10.56 5.97
N LYS A 88 24.90 -11.87 6.07
CA LYS A 88 25.03 -12.60 7.34
C LYS A 88 26.24 -12.10 8.14
N GLU A 89 27.41 -12.00 7.49
CA GLU A 89 28.63 -11.51 8.15
C GLU A 89 28.53 -10.01 8.53
N ILE A 90 27.98 -9.16 7.63
CA ILE A 90 27.79 -7.72 7.90
C ILE A 90 26.92 -7.50 9.13
N TYR A 91 25.82 -8.22 9.22
CA TYR A 91 24.85 -8.08 10.32
C TYR A 91 25.16 -8.99 11.52
N GLN A 92 26.22 -9.80 11.45
CA GLN A 92 26.64 -10.73 12.51
C GLN A 92 25.52 -11.73 12.89
N VAL A 93 24.82 -12.25 11.90
CA VAL A 93 23.76 -13.25 12.09
C VAL A 93 24.42 -14.60 12.40
N SER A 94 23.97 -15.29 13.45
CA SER A 94 24.49 -16.61 13.81
C SER A 94 24.21 -17.66 12.72
N ASP A 95 24.98 -18.72 12.64
CA ASP A 95 24.76 -19.82 11.68
C ASP A 95 23.39 -20.48 11.88
N GLU A 96 22.95 -20.59 13.12
CA GLU A 96 21.67 -21.19 13.46
C GLU A 96 20.50 -20.29 13.01
N ASP A 97 20.54 -19.00 13.33
CA ASP A 97 19.52 -18.02 12.88
C ASP A 97 19.50 -17.92 11.36
N PHE A 98 20.66 -17.90 10.72
CA PHE A 98 20.75 -17.85 9.26
C PHE A 98 20.06 -19.06 8.64
N LYS A 99 20.34 -20.26 9.13
CA LYS A 99 19.73 -21.49 8.64
C LYS A 99 18.21 -21.50 8.83
N GLN A 100 17.73 -21.10 10.01
CA GLN A 100 16.30 -21.02 10.31
C GLN A 100 15.60 -20.00 9.42
N ARG A 101 16.16 -18.80 9.24
CA ARG A 101 15.59 -17.76 8.39
C ARG A 101 15.60 -18.13 6.92
N MET A 102 16.69 -18.74 6.43
CA MET A 102 16.74 -19.21 5.06
C MET A 102 15.70 -20.30 4.76
N ALA A 103 15.43 -21.21 5.73
CA ALA A 103 14.37 -22.19 5.60
C ALA A 103 12.99 -21.52 5.48
N LEU A 104 12.70 -20.53 6.35
CA LEU A 104 11.46 -19.76 6.29
C LEU A 104 11.35 -18.94 5.00
N PHE A 105 12.43 -18.29 4.55
CA PHE A 105 12.42 -17.53 3.31
C PHE A 105 12.22 -18.44 2.08
N ASN A 106 12.73 -19.66 2.11
CA ASN A 106 12.45 -20.65 1.07
C ASN A 106 10.97 -21.05 1.06
N GLU A 107 10.38 -21.31 2.22
CA GLU A 107 8.96 -21.65 2.35
C GLU A 107 8.05 -20.53 1.87
N VAL A 108 8.30 -19.28 2.32
CA VAL A 108 7.37 -18.16 2.11
C VAL A 108 7.63 -17.42 0.79
N LEU A 109 8.90 -17.27 0.41
CA LEU A 109 9.32 -16.47 -0.75
C LEU A 109 9.78 -17.34 -1.94
N GLY A 110 9.87 -18.67 -1.78
CA GLY A 110 10.27 -19.59 -2.84
C GLY A 110 11.68 -19.32 -3.38
N LEU A 111 12.64 -18.96 -2.51
CA LEU A 111 13.99 -18.60 -2.94
C LEU A 111 14.78 -19.77 -3.52
N GLU A 112 14.44 -21.00 -3.15
CA GLU A 112 15.17 -22.21 -3.54
C GLU A 112 15.29 -22.37 -5.06
N GLU A 113 14.26 -21.93 -5.81
CA GLU A 113 14.21 -21.98 -7.27
C GLU A 113 15.35 -21.21 -7.94
N PHE A 114 15.84 -20.13 -7.32
CA PHE A 114 16.83 -19.23 -7.93
C PHE A 114 17.99 -18.82 -7.01
N ILE A 115 18.11 -19.44 -5.84
CA ILE A 115 19.13 -19.13 -4.81
C ILE A 115 20.58 -19.21 -5.33
N LYS A 116 20.83 -20.08 -6.33
CA LYS A 116 22.14 -20.27 -6.96
C LYS A 116 22.36 -19.39 -8.20
N SER A 117 21.35 -18.66 -8.63
CA SER A 117 21.43 -17.80 -9.81
C SER A 117 22.09 -16.47 -9.48
N PRO A 118 22.90 -15.89 -10.39
CA PRO A 118 23.40 -14.54 -10.26
C PRO A 118 22.24 -13.52 -10.19
N VAL A 119 22.35 -12.52 -9.31
CA VAL A 119 21.27 -11.53 -9.07
C VAL A 119 20.82 -10.84 -10.37
N ARG A 120 21.75 -10.56 -11.29
CA ARG A 120 21.47 -9.95 -12.60
C ARG A 120 20.53 -10.76 -13.50
N THR A 121 20.43 -12.08 -13.29
CA THR A 121 19.58 -12.97 -14.12
C THR A 121 18.18 -13.15 -13.55
N LEU A 122 17.92 -12.63 -12.36
CA LEU A 122 16.62 -12.74 -11.70
C LEU A 122 15.57 -11.85 -12.39
N SER A 123 14.35 -12.36 -12.51
CA SER A 123 13.21 -11.53 -12.87
C SER A 123 12.99 -10.44 -11.81
N LEU A 124 12.21 -9.40 -12.15
CA LEU A 124 11.88 -8.34 -11.20
C LEU A 124 11.23 -8.90 -9.92
N GLY A 125 10.27 -9.81 -10.06
CA GLY A 125 9.60 -10.45 -8.92
C GLY A 125 10.52 -11.33 -8.09
N GLN A 126 11.41 -12.11 -8.72
CA GLN A 126 12.44 -12.89 -8.01
C GLN A 126 13.38 -11.98 -7.24
N ARG A 127 13.84 -10.90 -7.87
CA ARG A 127 14.73 -9.93 -7.22
C ARG A 127 14.05 -9.24 -6.06
N MET A 128 12.79 -8.83 -6.19
CA MET A 128 12.04 -8.22 -5.09
C MET A 128 11.87 -9.19 -3.90
N ARG A 129 11.54 -10.46 -4.16
CA ARG A 129 11.48 -11.49 -3.11
C ARG A 129 12.84 -11.66 -2.40
N ALA A 130 13.92 -11.64 -3.16
CA ALA A 130 15.27 -11.71 -2.61
C ALA A 130 15.65 -10.46 -1.80
N ASP A 131 15.28 -9.26 -2.24
CA ASP A 131 15.54 -8.01 -1.51
C ASP A 131 14.76 -7.94 -0.19
N ILE A 132 13.51 -8.42 -0.16
CA ILE A 132 12.74 -8.53 1.08
C ILE A 132 13.39 -9.52 2.03
N ALA A 133 13.77 -10.71 1.56
CA ALA A 133 14.48 -11.68 2.39
C ALA A 133 15.79 -11.11 2.96
N ALA A 134 16.56 -10.43 2.11
CA ALA A 134 17.80 -9.77 2.53
C ALA A 134 17.59 -8.70 3.60
N SER A 135 16.51 -7.91 3.47
CA SER A 135 16.16 -6.87 4.43
C SER A 135 15.67 -7.43 5.78
N LEU A 136 15.20 -8.67 5.81
CA LEU A 136 14.72 -9.37 7.02
C LEU A 136 15.77 -10.31 7.64
N LEU A 137 16.92 -10.50 6.98
CA LEU A 137 17.91 -11.49 7.36
C LEU A 137 18.45 -11.29 8.79
N HIS A 138 18.56 -10.06 9.24
CA HIS A 138 19.05 -9.69 10.57
C HIS A 138 17.95 -9.48 11.61
N ASN A 139 16.69 -9.86 11.28
CA ASN A 139 15.51 -9.71 12.14
C ASN A 139 15.28 -8.26 12.61
N PRO A 140 15.07 -7.32 11.68
CA PRO A 140 14.86 -5.93 12.02
C PRO A 140 13.54 -5.74 12.77
N LYS A 141 13.47 -4.73 13.64
CA LYS A 141 12.22 -4.34 14.31
C LYS A 141 11.29 -3.52 13.41
N VAL A 142 11.85 -2.81 12.44
CA VAL A 142 11.10 -2.00 11.49
C VAL A 142 11.54 -2.33 10.07
N LEU A 143 10.58 -2.52 9.18
CA LEU A 143 10.79 -2.75 7.74
C LEU A 143 10.17 -1.59 6.97
N TYR A 144 10.98 -0.93 6.15
CA TYR A 144 10.54 0.07 5.20
C TYR A 144 10.48 -0.53 3.81
N LEU A 145 9.30 -0.53 3.21
CA LEU A 145 9.08 -0.98 1.84
C LEU A 145 8.64 0.21 0.99
N ASP A 146 9.52 0.64 0.08
CA ASP A 146 9.24 1.75 -0.84
C ASP A 146 8.90 1.18 -2.21
N GLU A 147 7.60 1.13 -2.56
CA GLU A 147 7.06 0.61 -3.82
C GLU A 147 7.40 -0.88 -4.10
N PRO A 148 7.13 -1.84 -3.18
CA PRO A 148 7.63 -3.21 -3.31
C PRO A 148 6.96 -4.03 -4.43
N THR A 149 5.81 -3.61 -4.93
CA THR A 149 5.02 -4.31 -5.95
C THR A 149 5.10 -3.67 -7.33
N ILE A 150 5.84 -2.55 -7.45
CA ILE A 150 5.93 -1.81 -8.70
C ILE A 150 6.51 -2.66 -9.84
N GLY A 151 5.80 -2.68 -10.98
CA GLY A 151 6.23 -3.41 -12.18
C GLY A 151 6.06 -4.94 -12.10
N LEU A 152 5.42 -5.46 -11.05
CA LEU A 152 5.03 -6.86 -10.95
C LEU A 152 3.68 -7.09 -11.65
N ASP A 153 3.51 -8.29 -12.21
CA ASP A 153 2.19 -8.74 -12.67
C ASP A 153 1.25 -9.06 -11.49
N VAL A 154 -0.05 -9.23 -11.77
CA VAL A 154 -1.08 -9.43 -10.75
C VAL A 154 -0.78 -10.64 -9.86
N SER A 155 -0.33 -11.75 -10.44
CA SER A 155 -0.01 -12.97 -9.69
C SER A 155 1.17 -12.76 -8.76
N ALA A 156 2.23 -12.09 -9.24
CA ALA A 156 3.40 -11.76 -8.45
C ALA A 156 3.09 -10.77 -7.31
N LYS A 157 2.21 -9.79 -7.55
CA LYS A 157 1.73 -8.86 -6.51
C LYS A 157 1.01 -9.60 -5.39
N LEU A 158 0.04 -10.47 -5.72
CA LEU A 158 -0.69 -11.28 -4.75
C LEU A 158 0.25 -12.14 -3.89
N ALA A 159 1.17 -12.85 -4.54
CA ALA A 159 2.15 -13.68 -3.84
C ALA A 159 3.05 -12.82 -2.92
N MET A 160 3.44 -11.63 -3.36
CA MET A 160 4.25 -10.70 -2.58
C MET A 160 3.50 -10.18 -1.34
N ARG A 161 2.23 -9.78 -1.47
CA ARG A 161 1.39 -9.36 -0.34
C ARG A 161 1.26 -10.46 0.70
N GLN A 162 0.97 -11.70 0.26
CA GLN A 162 0.89 -12.86 1.16
C GLN A 162 2.21 -13.10 1.89
N ALA A 163 3.33 -13.01 1.17
CA ALA A 163 4.66 -13.18 1.76
C ALA A 163 4.97 -12.10 2.80
N ILE A 164 4.72 -10.82 2.50
CA ILE A 164 4.91 -9.71 3.44
C ILE A 164 4.06 -9.92 4.70
N LYS A 165 2.78 -10.28 4.55
CA LYS A 165 1.87 -10.54 5.66
C LYS A 165 2.38 -11.68 6.53
N LYS A 166 2.76 -12.79 5.93
CA LYS A 166 3.31 -13.96 6.64
C LYS A 166 4.60 -13.62 7.40
N MET A 167 5.47 -12.79 6.82
CA MET A 167 6.69 -12.33 7.47
C MET A 167 6.40 -11.40 8.66
N ASN A 168 5.45 -10.47 8.52
CA ASN A 168 5.03 -9.61 9.63
C ASN A 168 4.46 -10.45 10.79
N GLU A 169 3.57 -11.39 10.52
CA GLU A 169 3.00 -12.29 11.52
C GLU A 169 4.07 -13.13 12.23
N THR A 170 5.11 -13.55 11.51
CA THR A 170 6.17 -14.41 12.05
C THR A 170 7.18 -13.64 12.90
N PHE A 171 7.59 -12.46 12.45
CA PHE A 171 8.65 -11.66 13.09
C PHE A 171 8.12 -10.52 13.96
N ASN A 172 6.82 -10.24 13.93
CA ASN A 172 6.20 -9.07 14.56
C ASN A 172 6.91 -7.76 14.17
N THR A 173 7.37 -7.66 12.91
CA THR A 173 8.11 -6.52 12.41
C THR A 173 7.16 -5.37 12.10
N THR A 174 7.42 -4.18 12.61
CA THR A 174 6.67 -2.97 12.23
C THR A 174 6.92 -2.66 10.76
N LEU A 175 5.87 -2.42 9.98
CA LEU A 175 5.96 -2.16 8.55
C LEU A 175 5.53 -0.73 8.21
N ILE A 176 6.35 -0.04 7.44
CA ILE A 176 5.97 1.20 6.75
C ILE A 176 6.06 0.95 5.26
N LEU A 177 4.91 1.02 4.61
CA LEU A 177 4.75 0.75 3.18
C LEU A 177 4.43 2.03 2.43
N THR A 178 5.21 2.36 1.41
CA THR A 178 4.78 3.32 0.40
C THR A 178 4.39 2.56 -0.86
N THR A 179 3.29 2.93 -1.45
CA THR A 179 2.82 2.37 -2.72
C THR A 179 1.86 3.33 -3.41
N HIS A 180 1.70 3.17 -4.71
CA HIS A 180 0.63 3.77 -5.50
C HIS A 180 -0.49 2.75 -5.79
N ASP A 181 -0.27 1.48 -5.43
CA ASP A 181 -1.24 0.41 -5.58
C ASP A 181 -2.09 0.34 -4.28
N MET A 182 -3.35 0.73 -4.37
CA MET A 182 -4.23 0.79 -3.20
C MET A 182 -4.63 -0.59 -2.70
N ASP A 183 -4.59 -1.62 -3.53
CA ASP A 183 -4.77 -3.00 -3.09
C ASP A 183 -3.67 -3.43 -2.11
N ASP A 184 -2.42 -2.93 -2.28
CA ASP A 184 -1.36 -3.21 -1.31
C ASP A 184 -1.70 -2.63 0.07
N ILE A 185 -2.30 -1.44 0.08
CA ILE A 185 -2.74 -0.78 1.32
C ILE A 185 -3.88 -1.58 1.97
N GLU A 186 -4.88 -1.98 1.18
CA GLU A 186 -6.05 -2.73 1.68
C GLU A 186 -5.66 -4.10 2.24
N ASP A 187 -4.76 -4.79 1.56
CA ASP A 187 -4.35 -6.14 1.95
C ASP A 187 -3.39 -6.16 3.14
N LEU A 188 -2.52 -5.15 3.28
CA LEU A 188 -1.42 -5.17 4.23
C LEU A 188 -1.61 -4.22 5.42
N CYS A 189 -2.27 -3.07 5.24
CA CYS A 189 -2.23 -2.00 6.24
C CYS A 189 -3.53 -1.87 7.02
N SER A 190 -3.44 -1.76 8.33
CA SER A 190 -4.58 -1.42 9.20
C SER A 190 -4.74 0.09 9.40
N ARG A 191 -3.65 0.85 9.21
CA ARG A 191 -3.59 2.30 9.36
C ARG A 191 -2.99 2.93 8.12
N ILE A 192 -3.48 4.11 7.78
CA ILE A 192 -3.02 4.88 6.64
C ILE A 192 -2.65 6.31 7.07
N MET A 193 -1.53 6.79 6.56
CA MET A 193 -1.14 8.20 6.64
C MET A 193 -1.07 8.77 5.23
N ILE A 194 -1.83 9.83 4.97
CA ILE A 194 -1.87 10.50 3.66
C ILE A 194 -1.07 11.80 3.74
N LEU A 195 -0.10 11.91 2.84
CA LEU A 195 0.75 13.10 2.70
C LEU A 195 0.33 13.94 1.52
N ASP A 196 0.35 15.24 1.74
CA ASP A 196 0.21 16.24 0.69
C ASP A 196 1.14 17.43 0.96
N HIS A 197 1.93 17.82 -0.05
CA HIS A 197 2.86 18.95 0.03
C HIS A 197 3.69 19.00 1.33
N GLY A 198 4.21 17.84 1.75
CA GLY A 198 5.05 17.71 2.95
C GLY A 198 4.29 17.68 4.28
N LYS A 199 2.96 17.66 4.29
CA LYS A 199 2.11 17.61 5.49
C LYS A 199 1.30 16.33 5.53
N ILE A 200 1.04 15.82 6.74
CA ILE A 200 0.06 14.75 6.94
C ILE A 200 -1.33 15.38 6.94
N ILE A 201 -2.18 14.96 5.99
CA ILE A 201 -3.56 15.42 5.86
C ILE A 201 -4.57 14.44 6.43
N TYR A 202 -4.16 13.18 6.59
CA TYR A 202 -4.91 12.15 7.28
C TYR A 202 -3.95 11.19 7.98
N ASP A 203 -4.31 10.76 9.18
CA ASP A 203 -3.63 9.72 9.95
C ASP A 203 -4.68 8.97 10.76
N GLY A 204 -4.93 7.71 10.44
CA GLY A 204 -5.95 6.92 11.13
C GLY A 204 -6.17 5.53 10.54
N ASP A 205 -7.11 4.81 11.14
CA ASP A 205 -7.48 3.46 10.73
C ASP A 205 -8.08 3.45 9.31
N LEU A 206 -7.68 2.47 8.51
CA LEU A 206 -8.19 2.27 7.16
C LEU A 206 -9.70 1.98 7.15
N SER A 207 -10.21 1.25 8.14
CA SER A 207 -11.65 0.99 8.28
C SER A 207 -12.45 2.27 8.51
N LYS A 208 -11.94 3.19 9.34
CA LYS A 208 -12.62 4.46 9.64
C LYS A 208 -12.66 5.41 8.46
N ILE A 209 -11.61 5.43 7.63
CA ILE A 209 -11.60 6.26 6.42
C ILE A 209 -12.62 5.73 5.41
N LYS A 210 -12.72 4.41 5.24
CA LYS A 210 -13.74 3.75 4.41
C LYS A 210 -15.17 4.02 4.92
N GLU A 211 -15.38 4.01 6.22
CA GLU A 211 -16.68 4.32 6.82
C GLU A 211 -17.07 5.79 6.60
N LYS A 212 -16.13 6.71 6.78
CA LYS A 212 -16.38 8.16 6.73
C LYS A 212 -16.51 8.70 5.30
N TYR A 213 -15.67 8.22 4.38
CA TYR A 213 -15.58 8.74 3.01
C TYR A 213 -16.09 7.78 1.95
N GLY A 214 -16.15 6.47 2.23
CA GLY A 214 -16.73 5.45 1.36
C GLY A 214 -18.25 5.41 1.45
N ILE A 215 -18.89 6.56 1.26
CA ILE A 215 -20.34 6.71 1.37
C ILE A 215 -21.08 6.30 0.11
N LEU A 216 -20.39 6.25 -1.02
CA LEU A 216 -20.99 5.90 -2.30
C LEU A 216 -21.01 4.38 -2.50
N LYS A 217 -22.08 3.92 -3.13
CA LYS A 217 -22.20 2.57 -3.68
C LYS A 217 -22.39 2.65 -5.19
N THR A 218 -21.77 1.70 -5.88
CA THR A 218 -21.92 1.56 -7.32
C THR A 218 -22.68 0.29 -7.63
N LEU A 219 -23.75 0.40 -8.38
CA LEU A 219 -24.48 -0.73 -8.98
C LEU A 219 -24.23 -0.70 -10.49
N THR A 220 -23.81 -1.84 -11.03
CA THR A 220 -23.64 -2.01 -12.47
C THR A 220 -24.63 -3.09 -12.94
N PHE A 221 -25.49 -2.73 -13.87
CA PHE A 221 -26.46 -3.62 -14.45
C PHE A 221 -26.08 -3.90 -15.91
N SER A 222 -26.16 -5.15 -16.33
CA SER A 222 -26.13 -5.55 -17.73
C SER A 222 -27.57 -5.71 -18.22
N LEU A 223 -27.96 -4.93 -19.21
CA LEU A 223 -29.33 -4.87 -19.74
C LEU A 223 -29.44 -5.61 -21.07
N ASN A 224 -30.68 -6.03 -21.43
CA ASN A 224 -30.97 -6.62 -22.75
C ASN A 224 -31.12 -5.57 -23.85
N THR A 225 -31.44 -4.33 -23.48
CA THR A 225 -31.61 -3.20 -24.42
C THR A 225 -30.88 -1.98 -23.86
N PRO A 226 -30.35 -1.11 -24.75
CA PRO A 226 -29.70 0.12 -24.33
C PRO A 226 -30.64 1.00 -23.48
N PHE A 227 -30.08 1.69 -22.48
CA PHE A 227 -30.79 2.63 -21.64
C PHE A 227 -30.61 4.05 -22.20
N GLU A 228 -31.72 4.66 -22.65
CA GLU A 228 -31.68 5.98 -23.34
C GLU A 228 -32.22 7.13 -22.44
N ASP A 229 -33.09 6.83 -21.48
CA ASP A 229 -33.76 7.86 -20.63
C ASP A 229 -33.09 7.99 -19.24
N LEU A 230 -31.85 8.55 -19.20
CA LEU A 230 -31.12 8.81 -17.97
C LEU A 230 -31.85 9.82 -17.04
N ASP A 231 -32.70 10.68 -17.63
CA ASP A 231 -33.39 11.72 -16.86
C ASP A 231 -34.50 11.15 -15.97
N SER A 232 -35.10 10.02 -16.35
CA SER A 232 -36.18 9.41 -15.58
C SER A 232 -35.69 8.90 -14.22
N ILE A 233 -34.60 8.17 -14.21
CA ILE A 233 -34.01 7.61 -12.98
C ILE A 233 -33.38 8.72 -12.13
N THR A 234 -32.72 9.71 -12.75
CA THR A 234 -32.12 10.84 -12.01
C THR A 234 -33.22 11.66 -11.29
N ARG A 235 -34.38 11.83 -11.90
CA ARG A 235 -35.53 12.50 -11.24
C ARG A 235 -36.09 11.71 -10.07
N GLU A 236 -36.21 10.40 -10.21
CA GLU A 236 -36.72 9.53 -9.14
C GLU A 236 -35.86 9.62 -7.87
N PHE A 237 -34.53 9.63 -8.05
CA PHE A 237 -33.58 9.67 -6.94
C PHE A 237 -32.98 11.07 -6.70
N SER A 238 -33.70 12.12 -7.09
CA SER A 238 -33.29 13.54 -6.92
C SER A 238 -33.06 14.02 -5.48
N HIS A 239 -33.50 13.23 -4.49
CA HIS A 239 -33.24 13.45 -3.06
C HIS A 239 -31.79 13.15 -2.65
N ASP A 240 -31.05 12.40 -3.45
CA ASP A 240 -29.65 12.06 -3.24
C ASP A 240 -28.76 12.94 -4.15
N PRO A 241 -28.04 13.92 -3.60
CA PRO A 241 -27.19 14.81 -4.39
C PRO A 241 -25.99 14.12 -5.02
N ASP A 242 -25.60 12.94 -4.49
CA ASP A 242 -24.48 12.14 -4.99
C ASP A 242 -24.94 11.09 -6.02
N PHE A 243 -26.25 11.07 -6.35
CA PHE A 243 -26.80 10.12 -7.32
C PHE A 243 -26.36 10.47 -8.74
N SER A 244 -25.70 9.54 -9.37
CA SER A 244 -25.26 9.68 -10.77
C SER A 244 -25.51 8.41 -11.56
N VAL A 245 -25.77 8.58 -12.85
CA VAL A 245 -26.09 7.49 -13.77
C VAL A 245 -25.27 7.64 -15.04
N GLU A 246 -24.62 6.57 -15.43
CA GLU A 246 -23.88 6.46 -16.67
C GLU A 246 -24.39 5.25 -17.44
N SER A 247 -24.59 5.39 -18.75
CA SER A 247 -24.97 4.30 -19.63
C SER A 247 -23.95 4.18 -20.77
N SER A 248 -23.50 2.98 -21.01
CA SER A 248 -22.63 2.64 -22.15
C SER A 248 -23.08 1.32 -22.74
N ASP A 249 -23.57 1.34 -23.99
CA ASP A 249 -24.16 0.20 -24.67
C ASP A 249 -25.27 -0.47 -23.84
N LEU A 250 -25.02 -1.70 -23.36
CA LEU A 250 -25.92 -2.48 -22.53
C LEU A 250 -25.61 -2.38 -21.03
N ASN A 251 -24.64 -1.58 -20.63
CA ASN A 251 -24.27 -1.42 -19.23
C ASN A 251 -24.83 -0.13 -18.66
N LEU A 252 -25.49 -0.23 -17.52
CA LEU A 252 -25.99 0.87 -16.72
C LEU A 252 -25.24 0.92 -15.40
N VAL A 253 -24.51 1.98 -15.15
CA VAL A 253 -23.75 2.20 -13.91
C VAL A 253 -24.43 3.29 -13.10
N ILE A 254 -24.78 2.99 -11.86
CA ILE A 254 -25.47 3.90 -10.95
C ILE A 254 -24.62 4.03 -9.70
N LYS A 255 -24.22 5.27 -9.37
CA LYS A 255 -23.57 5.62 -8.09
C LYS A 255 -24.54 6.41 -7.24
N PHE A 256 -24.58 6.11 -5.93
CA PHE A 256 -25.46 6.78 -4.98
C PHE A 256 -24.92 6.70 -3.55
N ASN A 257 -25.39 7.61 -2.70
CA ASN A 257 -25.06 7.68 -1.29
C ASN A 257 -25.86 6.64 -0.49
N LYS A 258 -25.15 5.63 0.07
CA LYS A 258 -25.76 4.52 0.83
C LYS A 258 -26.56 4.95 2.07
N HIS A 259 -26.37 6.17 2.57
CA HIS A 259 -27.09 6.72 3.70
C HIS A 259 -28.39 7.43 3.29
N LEU A 260 -28.51 7.84 2.04
CA LEU A 260 -29.67 8.55 1.49
C LEU A 260 -30.55 7.64 0.64
N THR A 261 -29.94 6.76 -0.13
CA THR A 261 -30.60 5.87 -1.09
C THR A 261 -30.30 4.41 -0.77
N LYS A 262 -31.33 3.54 -0.74
CA LYS A 262 -31.14 2.12 -0.47
C LYS A 262 -30.88 1.35 -1.75
N VAL A 263 -29.96 0.37 -1.66
CA VAL A 263 -29.68 -0.58 -2.76
C VAL A 263 -30.97 -1.22 -3.30
N SER A 264 -31.88 -1.62 -2.41
CA SER A 264 -33.16 -2.25 -2.80
C SER A 264 -34.06 -1.32 -3.60
N GLU A 265 -34.06 -0.01 -3.33
CA GLU A 265 -34.88 0.97 -4.06
C GLU A 265 -34.36 1.12 -5.49
N VAL A 266 -33.06 1.31 -5.67
CA VAL A 266 -32.42 1.42 -6.99
C VAL A 266 -32.61 0.11 -7.78
N THR A 267 -32.31 -1.02 -7.16
CA THR A 267 -32.45 -2.33 -7.82
C THR A 267 -33.87 -2.60 -8.26
N SER A 268 -34.86 -2.34 -7.38
CA SER A 268 -36.27 -2.55 -7.71
C SER A 268 -36.73 -1.64 -8.83
N TRP A 269 -36.29 -0.39 -8.82
CA TRP A 269 -36.64 0.56 -9.89
C TRP A 269 -36.10 0.08 -11.26
N VAL A 270 -34.82 -0.30 -11.32
CA VAL A 270 -34.20 -0.77 -12.56
C VAL A 270 -34.89 -2.07 -13.05
N MET A 271 -35.11 -3.06 -12.18
CA MET A 271 -35.70 -4.34 -12.54
C MET A 271 -37.19 -4.21 -12.97
N ASN A 272 -37.91 -3.18 -12.51
CA ASN A 272 -39.28 -2.93 -12.93
C ASN A 272 -39.38 -2.24 -14.30
N HIS A 273 -38.32 -1.54 -14.72
CA HIS A 273 -38.34 -0.79 -15.98
C HIS A 273 -37.55 -1.47 -17.09
N PHE A 274 -36.61 -2.38 -16.76
CA PHE A 274 -35.70 -3.02 -17.71
C PHE A 274 -35.54 -4.51 -17.44
N GLN A 275 -35.23 -5.24 -18.51
CA GLN A 275 -34.80 -6.63 -18.40
C GLN A 275 -33.30 -6.66 -18.09
N VAL A 276 -32.97 -7.06 -16.87
CA VAL A 276 -31.60 -7.16 -16.35
C VAL A 276 -31.09 -8.59 -16.55
N ASN A 277 -29.93 -8.73 -17.21
CA ASN A 277 -29.22 -10.00 -17.37
C ASN A 277 -28.35 -10.32 -16.17
N ASP A 278 -27.64 -9.31 -15.65
CA ASP A 278 -26.71 -9.47 -14.55
C ASP A 278 -26.60 -8.15 -13.77
N MET A 279 -26.19 -8.26 -12.51
CA MET A 279 -25.99 -7.12 -11.63
C MET A 279 -24.77 -7.37 -10.76
N SER A 280 -23.91 -6.37 -10.64
CA SER A 280 -22.84 -6.33 -9.66
C SER A 280 -22.93 -5.10 -8.77
N MET A 281 -22.39 -5.20 -7.56
CA MET A 281 -22.33 -4.11 -6.60
C MET A 281 -20.90 -3.98 -6.06
N SER A 282 -20.41 -2.75 -6.00
CA SER A 282 -19.14 -2.42 -5.36
C SER A 282 -19.30 -1.25 -4.38
N ASP A 283 -18.43 -1.25 -3.38
CA ASP A 283 -18.25 -0.10 -2.50
C ASP A 283 -17.25 0.88 -3.15
N THR A 284 -17.17 2.10 -2.61
CA THR A 284 -16.17 3.09 -3.06
C THR A 284 -14.75 2.55 -2.88
N ASP A 285 -13.96 2.56 -3.92
CA ASP A 285 -12.56 2.16 -3.87
C ASP A 285 -11.73 3.12 -3.03
N ILE A 286 -10.67 2.61 -2.41
CA ILE A 286 -9.78 3.44 -1.58
C ILE A 286 -9.10 4.55 -2.39
N GLU A 287 -8.88 4.35 -3.70
CA GLU A 287 -8.40 5.38 -4.61
C GLU A 287 -9.36 6.56 -4.70
N GLU A 288 -10.66 6.30 -4.89
CA GLU A 288 -11.70 7.36 -4.91
C GLU A 288 -11.79 8.07 -3.56
N ILE A 289 -11.67 7.33 -2.45
CA ILE A 289 -11.65 7.90 -1.10
C ILE A 289 -10.45 8.83 -0.91
N VAL A 290 -9.27 8.39 -1.30
CA VAL A 290 -8.05 9.20 -1.21
C VAL A 290 -8.15 10.44 -2.11
N ALA A 291 -8.66 10.30 -3.33
CA ALA A 291 -8.89 11.41 -4.24
C ALA A 291 -9.85 12.46 -3.62
N SER A 292 -10.97 12.02 -3.02
CA SER A 292 -11.93 12.92 -2.36
C SER A 292 -11.32 13.70 -1.18
N ILE A 293 -10.37 13.10 -0.45
CA ILE A 293 -9.65 13.78 0.64
C ILE A 293 -8.75 14.89 0.09
N TYR A 294 -8.09 14.66 -1.05
CA TYR A 294 -7.29 15.70 -1.71
C TYR A 294 -8.18 16.85 -2.20
N GLU A 295 -9.34 16.56 -2.81
CA GLU A 295 -10.28 17.56 -3.32
C GLU A 295 -10.92 18.38 -2.19
N ALA A 296 -11.37 17.74 -1.11
CA ALA A 296 -11.97 18.42 0.04
C ALA A 296 -11.03 19.46 0.68
N LYS A 297 -9.72 19.29 0.53
CA LYS A 297 -8.71 20.23 1.00
C LYS A 297 -8.53 21.43 0.07
N VAL A 298 -8.72 21.22 -1.23
CA VAL A 298 -8.62 22.32 -2.24
C VAL A 298 -9.75 23.34 -2.04
N VAL A 299 -10.91 22.90 -1.52
CA VAL A 299 -12.08 23.77 -1.27
C VAL A 299 -11.94 24.58 0.04
N ASN A 300 -11.05 24.21 0.95
CA ASN A 300 -10.85 24.84 2.27
C ASN A 300 -9.56 25.69 2.37
N VAL A 301 -8.96 26.10 1.24
CA VAL A 301 -7.81 27.03 1.17
C VAL A 301 -8.27 28.42 0.60
#